data_03fd4de56c3c4806c84712cc9c2f96fd
#
_entry.id   03fd4de56c3c4806c84712cc9c2f96fd
#
_cell.length_a   1.000
_cell.length_b   1.000
_cell.length_c   1.000
_cell.angle_alpha   90.00
_cell.angle_beta   90.00
_cell.angle_gamma   90.00
#
_symmetry.space_group_name_H-M   'P 1'
#
loop_
_entity.id
_entity.type
_entity.pdbx_description
1 polymer ?
#
loop_
_entity_poly.entity_id
_entity_poly.type
_entity_poly.pdbx_seq_one_letter_code
_entity_poly.pdbx_strand_id
1 'polypeptide(L)'
;MKIKLYVFEAIKNYAPDDILIISNQGGIEKGFVDKEMFEYKFDYISSALKDYTNISVYNFYCDNNDKDNINRKPNTGMIDQYMDYIKFINDNVDEENKIIYDTIMMIGDASGKEGQFSDSDKKTAENFGCEYMDVDDFVYKYNNRQRK
;
A
#
# COMPACT_ATOMS: atom_id res chain seq x y z
N MET A 1 -9.18 -11.82 -7.83
CA MET A 1 -7.96 -11.05 -7.57
C MET A 1 -6.77 -11.85 -8.08
N LYS A 2 -5.95 -11.23 -8.92
CA LYS A 2 -4.84 -11.92 -9.59
C LYS A 2 -3.50 -11.40 -9.07
N ILE A 3 -2.62 -12.32 -8.64
CA ILE A 3 -1.26 -11.97 -8.21
C ILE A 3 -0.39 -11.69 -9.44
N LYS A 4 0.27 -10.55 -9.43
CA LYS A 4 1.22 -10.15 -10.48
C LYS A 4 2.64 -10.27 -9.92
N LEU A 5 3.29 -11.40 -10.16
CA LEU A 5 4.61 -11.68 -9.58
C LEU A 5 5.68 -10.66 -9.96
N TYR A 6 5.57 -10.04 -11.13
CA TYR A 6 6.53 -9.00 -11.54
C TYR A 6 6.45 -7.75 -10.64
N VAL A 7 5.28 -7.47 -10.04
CA VAL A 7 5.16 -6.39 -9.04
C VAL A 7 5.86 -6.81 -7.75
N PHE A 8 5.67 -8.04 -7.31
CA PHE A 8 6.36 -8.58 -6.13
C PHE A 8 7.88 -8.53 -6.29
N GLU A 9 8.36 -8.90 -7.48
CA GLU A 9 9.79 -8.84 -7.80
C GLU A 9 10.32 -7.40 -7.71
N ALA A 10 9.60 -6.43 -8.25
CA ALA A 10 9.99 -5.03 -8.19
C ALA A 10 10.05 -4.52 -6.74
N ILE A 11 9.09 -4.89 -5.91
CA ILE A 11 9.08 -4.54 -4.48
C ILE A 11 10.28 -5.15 -3.78
N LYS A 12 10.56 -6.42 -4.03
CA LYS A 12 11.73 -7.10 -3.47
C LYS A 12 13.03 -6.40 -3.88
N ASN A 13 13.14 -5.99 -5.13
CA ASN A 13 14.31 -5.28 -5.65
C ASN A 13 14.46 -3.88 -5.04
N TYR A 14 13.35 -3.20 -4.78
CA TYR A 14 13.34 -1.92 -4.07
C TYR A 14 13.80 -2.09 -2.61
N ALA A 15 13.50 -3.24 -2.01
CA ALA A 15 13.94 -3.65 -0.67
C ALA A 15 13.51 -2.68 0.45
N PRO A 16 12.20 -2.42 0.60
CA PRO A 16 11.72 -1.61 1.71
C PRO A 16 11.85 -2.36 3.04
N ASP A 17 11.85 -1.64 4.15
CA ASP A 17 11.82 -2.25 5.48
C ASP A 17 10.46 -2.84 5.82
N ASP A 18 9.38 -2.14 5.44
CA ASP A 18 8.00 -2.58 5.63
C ASP A 18 7.16 -2.29 4.40
N ILE A 19 6.10 -3.07 4.22
CA ILE A 19 5.15 -2.91 3.12
C ILE A 19 3.75 -2.68 3.70
N LEU A 20 3.07 -1.65 3.21
CA LEU A 20 1.65 -1.42 3.50
C LEU A 20 0.84 -1.66 2.23
N ILE A 21 -0.23 -2.42 2.35
CA ILE A 21 -1.25 -2.52 1.30
C ILE A 21 -2.45 -1.73 1.77
N ILE A 22 -2.83 -0.71 1.02
CA ILE A 22 -4.01 0.10 1.31
C ILE A 22 -4.98 0.01 0.12
N SER A 23 -6.27 -0.14 0.40
CA SER A 23 -7.25 -0.40 -0.65
C SER A 23 -8.61 0.20 -0.35
N ASN A 24 -9.21 0.87 -1.34
CA ASN A 24 -10.63 1.23 -1.30
C ASN A 24 -11.45 0.03 -1.80
N GLN A 25 -12.40 -0.43 -0.99
CA GLN A 25 -13.25 -1.58 -1.29
C GLN A 25 -14.72 -1.22 -1.08
N GLY A 26 -15.18 -0.18 -1.76
CA GLY A 26 -16.56 0.31 -1.67
C GLY A 26 -17.61 -0.70 -2.14
N GLY A 27 -17.23 -1.70 -2.92
CA GLY A 27 -18.12 -2.78 -3.34
C GLY A 27 -18.66 -3.62 -2.18
N ILE A 28 -17.95 -3.65 -1.06
CA ILE A 28 -18.41 -4.37 0.15
C ILE A 28 -19.66 -3.68 0.70
N GLU A 29 -19.62 -2.37 0.91
CA GLU A 29 -20.76 -1.60 1.40
C GLU A 29 -21.96 -1.71 0.46
N LYS A 30 -21.72 -1.72 -0.85
CA LYS A 30 -22.76 -1.82 -1.87
C LYS A 30 -23.31 -3.25 -2.04
N GLY A 31 -22.75 -4.24 -1.35
CA GLY A 31 -23.18 -5.62 -1.45
C GLY A 31 -22.69 -6.35 -2.71
N PHE A 32 -21.81 -5.77 -3.49
CA PHE A 32 -21.25 -6.39 -4.71
C PHE A 32 -20.12 -7.37 -4.40
N VAL A 33 -19.50 -7.24 -3.23
CA VAL A 33 -18.37 -8.05 -2.79
C VAL A 33 -18.65 -8.57 -1.38
N ASP A 34 -18.50 -9.88 -1.18
CA ASP A 34 -18.61 -10.49 0.14
C ASP A 34 -17.37 -10.14 0.97
N LYS A 35 -17.60 -9.55 2.14
CA LYS A 35 -16.55 -9.09 3.05
C LYS A 35 -15.60 -10.22 3.47
N GLU A 36 -16.14 -11.37 3.88
CA GLU A 36 -15.31 -12.51 4.32
C GLU A 36 -14.45 -13.03 3.18
N MET A 37 -15.00 -13.13 1.98
CA MET A 37 -14.26 -13.57 0.80
C MET A 37 -13.18 -12.56 0.43
N PHE A 38 -13.47 -11.26 0.53
CA PHE A 38 -12.47 -10.23 0.29
C PHE A 38 -11.32 -10.33 1.29
N GLU A 39 -11.63 -10.43 2.58
CA GLU A 39 -10.62 -10.53 3.63
C GLU A 39 -9.72 -11.75 3.45
N TYR A 40 -10.32 -12.89 3.07
CA TYR A 40 -9.55 -14.11 2.78
C TYR A 40 -8.56 -13.88 1.63
N LYS A 41 -9.02 -13.29 0.53
CA LYS A 41 -8.17 -13.02 -0.63
C LYS A 41 -7.10 -11.99 -0.31
N PHE A 42 -7.45 -10.97 0.47
CA PHE A 42 -6.53 -9.91 0.87
C PHE A 42 -5.40 -10.48 1.73
N ASP A 43 -5.75 -11.30 2.72
CA ASP A 43 -4.77 -11.97 3.58
C ASP A 43 -3.90 -12.94 2.77
N TYR A 44 -4.48 -13.64 1.81
CA TYR A 44 -3.73 -14.53 0.92
C TYR A 44 -2.66 -13.77 0.14
N ILE A 45 -3.01 -12.62 -0.44
CA ILE A 45 -2.07 -11.81 -1.21
C ILE A 45 -0.96 -11.26 -0.31
N SER A 46 -1.30 -10.74 0.87
CA SER A 46 -0.29 -10.21 1.78
C SER A 46 0.66 -11.29 2.28
N SER A 47 0.15 -12.49 2.55
CA SER A 47 0.99 -13.63 2.93
C SER A 47 1.91 -14.05 1.79
N ALA A 48 1.41 -14.08 0.56
CA ALA A 48 2.22 -14.40 -0.62
C ALA A 48 3.32 -13.35 -0.84
N LEU A 49 3.01 -12.07 -0.66
CA LEU A 49 3.99 -10.99 -0.78
C LEU A 49 5.06 -11.09 0.31
N LYS A 50 4.66 -11.35 1.55
CA LYS A 50 5.59 -11.57 2.66
C LYS A 50 6.51 -12.76 2.38
N ASP A 51 5.96 -13.88 1.93
CA ASP A 51 6.76 -15.08 1.64
C ASP A 51 7.74 -14.83 0.49
N TYR A 52 7.31 -14.11 -0.54
CA TYR A 52 8.15 -13.81 -1.70
C TYR A 52 9.29 -12.84 -1.35
N THR A 53 9.00 -11.81 -0.56
CA THR A 53 9.95 -10.72 -0.27
C THR A 53 10.71 -10.90 1.03
N ASN A 54 10.19 -11.69 1.96
CA ASN A 54 10.65 -11.81 3.34
C ASN A 54 10.58 -10.47 4.11
N ILE A 55 9.61 -9.63 3.76
CA ILE A 55 9.37 -8.31 4.36
C ILE A 55 8.00 -8.33 5.03
N SER A 56 7.86 -7.69 6.19
CA SER A 56 6.59 -7.57 6.89
C SER A 56 5.57 -6.79 6.08
N VAL A 57 4.34 -7.29 6.00
CA VAL A 57 3.24 -6.69 5.23
C VAL A 57 2.08 -6.38 6.17
N TYR A 58 1.57 -5.16 6.07
CA TYR A 58 0.43 -4.65 6.84
C TYR A 58 -0.70 -4.30 5.89
N ASN A 59 -1.92 -4.77 6.21
CA ASN A 59 -3.10 -4.60 5.36
C ASN A 59 -4.08 -3.61 5.95
N PHE A 60 -4.55 -2.67 5.12
CA PHE A 60 -5.61 -1.74 5.47
C PHE A 60 -6.58 -1.62 4.31
N TYR A 61 -7.89 -1.64 4.58
CA TYR A 61 -8.88 -1.37 3.53
C TYR A 61 -10.00 -0.51 4.08
N CYS A 62 -10.69 0.19 3.17
CA CYS A 62 -11.86 0.99 3.47
C CYS A 62 -13.05 0.43 2.70
N ASP A 63 -14.08 -0.01 3.41
CA ASP A 63 -15.30 -0.56 2.83
C ASP A 63 -16.39 0.50 2.62
N ASN A 64 -16.15 1.73 3.01
CA ASN A 64 -17.10 2.84 2.98
C ASN A 64 -16.93 3.68 1.72
N ASN A 65 -18.05 4.15 1.12
CA ASN A 65 -18.04 4.96 -0.10
C ASN A 65 -18.16 6.46 0.15
N ASP A 66 -18.27 6.89 1.40
CA ASP A 66 -18.35 8.30 1.75
C ASP A 66 -17.00 8.98 1.50
N LYS A 67 -16.99 10.03 0.70
CA LYS A 67 -15.79 10.82 0.42
C LYS A 67 -15.14 11.40 1.67
N ASP A 68 -15.95 11.65 2.70
CA ASP A 68 -15.50 12.24 3.97
C ASP A 68 -14.96 11.18 4.94
N ASN A 69 -15.07 9.89 4.61
CA ASN A 69 -14.47 8.85 5.43
C ASN A 69 -12.95 8.99 5.42
N ILE A 70 -12.36 9.09 6.61
CA ILE A 70 -10.92 9.37 6.76
C ILE A 70 -10.04 8.28 6.16
N ASN A 71 -10.55 7.05 6.04
CA ASN A 71 -9.80 5.91 5.51
C ASN A 71 -9.95 5.74 4.00
N ARG A 72 -10.89 6.46 3.36
CA ARG A 72 -11.10 6.33 1.93
C ARG A 72 -10.09 7.20 1.17
N LYS A 73 -9.27 6.57 0.34
CA LYS A 73 -8.37 7.31 -0.56
C LYS A 73 -9.18 8.29 -1.44
N PRO A 74 -8.78 9.53 -1.61
CA PRO A 74 -7.44 10.08 -1.35
C PRO A 74 -7.18 10.56 0.07
N ASN A 75 -8.05 10.30 1.03
CA ASN A 75 -7.77 10.58 2.44
C ASN A 75 -6.69 9.61 2.96
N THR A 76 -6.00 10.00 4.02
CA THR A 76 -4.77 9.34 4.45
C THR A 76 -4.93 8.43 5.67
N GLY A 77 -6.16 8.21 6.13
CA GLY A 77 -6.42 7.51 7.40
C GLY A 77 -5.80 6.12 7.50
N MET A 78 -5.73 5.36 6.39
CA MET A 78 -5.11 4.04 6.40
C MET A 78 -3.60 4.12 6.63
N ILE A 79 -2.92 5.10 6.05
CA ILE A 79 -1.50 5.34 6.29
C ILE A 79 -1.29 5.86 7.72
N ASP A 80 -2.14 6.77 8.16
CA ASP A 80 -2.06 7.36 9.50
C ASP A 80 -2.19 6.29 10.59
N GLN A 81 -3.03 5.28 10.41
CA GLN A 81 -3.15 4.15 11.34
C GLN A 81 -1.82 3.41 11.52
N TYR A 82 -1.11 3.17 10.43
CA TYR A 82 0.20 2.55 10.50
C TYR A 82 1.22 3.46 11.21
N MET A 83 1.21 4.74 10.91
CA MET A 83 2.12 5.70 11.55
C MET A 83 1.85 5.82 13.06
N ASP A 84 0.59 5.77 13.48
CA ASP A 84 0.21 5.73 14.89
C ASP A 84 0.73 4.47 15.59
N TYR A 85 0.67 3.32 14.91
CA TYR A 85 1.21 2.06 15.43
C TYR A 85 2.73 2.17 15.63
N ILE A 86 3.46 2.73 14.68
CA ILE A 86 4.90 2.93 14.80
C ILE A 86 5.23 3.90 15.95
N LYS A 87 4.45 4.97 16.09
CA LYS A 87 4.61 5.90 17.21
C LYS A 87 4.42 5.19 18.55
N PHE A 88 3.39 4.34 18.65
CA PHE A 88 3.15 3.54 19.85
C PHE A 88 4.36 2.65 20.19
N ILE A 89 4.92 1.96 19.19
CA ILE A 89 6.13 1.15 19.39
C ILE A 89 7.28 2.03 19.89
N ASN A 90 7.52 3.16 19.23
CA ASN A 90 8.62 4.05 19.56
C ASN A 90 8.50 4.67 20.95
N ASP A 91 7.28 4.91 21.43
CA ASP A 91 7.05 5.42 22.78
C ASP A 91 7.34 4.37 23.87
N ASN A 92 7.46 3.10 23.50
CA ASN A 92 7.65 1.97 24.42
C ASN A 92 9.01 1.27 24.30
N VAL A 93 9.94 1.84 23.54
CA VAL A 93 11.30 1.28 23.37
C VAL A 93 12.35 2.35 23.65
N ASP A 94 13.58 1.91 23.91
CA ASP A 94 14.71 2.80 24.10
C ASP A 94 15.05 3.57 22.81
N GLU A 95 15.67 4.72 22.93
CA GLU A 95 16.03 5.60 21.82
C GLU A 95 16.77 4.86 20.70
N GLU A 96 17.69 3.98 21.06
CA GLU A 96 18.49 3.17 20.10
C GLU A 96 17.66 2.13 19.34
N ASN A 97 16.47 1.78 19.83
CA ASN A 97 15.60 0.78 19.22
C ASN A 97 14.41 1.39 18.48
N LYS A 98 14.31 2.71 18.43
CA LYS A 98 13.23 3.39 17.72
C LYS A 98 13.31 3.17 16.22
N ILE A 99 12.14 3.00 15.61
CA ILE A 99 11.99 2.86 14.17
C ILE A 99 12.00 4.25 13.54
N ILE A 100 12.91 4.45 12.58
CA ILE A 100 13.02 5.71 11.84
C ILE A 100 12.85 5.40 10.35
N TYR A 101 12.00 6.17 9.68
CA TYR A 101 11.82 6.07 8.22
C TYR A 101 12.46 7.25 7.52
N ASP A 102 13.35 6.97 6.57
CA ASP A 102 13.98 7.98 5.74
C ASP A 102 13.12 8.31 4.51
N THR A 103 12.49 7.30 3.93
CA THR A 103 11.72 7.44 2.70
C THR A 103 10.45 6.62 2.77
N ILE A 104 9.36 7.22 2.29
CA ILE A 104 8.08 6.53 2.09
C ILE A 104 7.74 6.65 0.62
N MET A 105 7.57 5.51 -0.05
CA MET A 105 7.17 5.44 -1.46
C MET A 105 5.81 4.79 -1.58
N MET A 106 4.87 5.47 -2.22
CA MET A 106 3.58 4.90 -2.58
C MET A 106 3.57 4.52 -4.05
N ILE A 107 3.06 3.34 -4.36
CA ILE A 107 2.85 2.90 -5.75
C ILE A 107 1.38 2.56 -5.95
N GLY A 108 0.87 2.76 -7.15
CA GLY A 108 -0.51 2.45 -7.47
C GLY A 108 -0.82 2.59 -8.95
N ASP A 109 -2.03 2.23 -9.34
CA ASP A 109 -2.52 2.30 -10.72
C ASP A 109 -3.53 3.45 -10.94
N ALA A 110 -3.87 4.19 -9.91
CA ALA A 110 -4.72 5.37 -9.99
C ALA A 110 -3.87 6.64 -9.94
N SER A 111 -3.15 6.90 -11.01
CA SER A 111 -2.14 7.96 -11.13
C SER A 111 -2.63 9.16 -11.96
N GLY A 112 -3.85 9.09 -12.51
CA GLY A 112 -4.38 10.13 -13.39
C GLY A 112 -3.80 10.14 -14.80
N LYS A 113 -3.09 9.06 -15.20
CA LYS A 113 -2.60 8.91 -16.57
C LYS A 113 -3.75 8.66 -17.54
N GLU A 114 -3.52 8.94 -18.81
CA GLU A 114 -4.48 8.63 -19.87
C GLU A 114 -4.89 7.16 -19.80
N GLY A 115 -6.19 6.88 -19.86
CA GLY A 115 -6.76 5.54 -19.77
C GLY A 115 -6.97 5.01 -18.35
N GLN A 116 -6.49 5.70 -17.35
CA GLN A 116 -6.76 5.33 -15.96
C GLN A 116 -8.06 5.94 -15.46
N PHE A 117 -8.79 5.19 -14.62
CA PHE A 117 -10.11 5.62 -14.16
C PHE A 117 -10.07 6.68 -13.05
N SER A 118 -8.93 6.90 -12.42
CA SER A 118 -8.81 7.76 -11.24
C SER A 118 -7.37 8.23 -11.03
N ASP A 119 -7.20 9.26 -10.21
CA ASP A 119 -5.92 9.73 -9.71
C ASP A 119 -5.80 9.60 -8.18
N SER A 120 -6.69 8.82 -7.57
CA SER A 120 -6.82 8.76 -6.11
C SER A 120 -5.56 8.27 -5.40
N ASP A 121 -4.79 7.37 -6.01
CA ASP A 121 -3.53 6.89 -5.40
C ASP A 121 -2.48 8.00 -5.37
N LYS A 122 -2.32 8.69 -6.48
CA LYS A 122 -1.39 9.82 -6.55
C LYS A 122 -1.76 10.92 -5.58
N LYS A 123 -3.05 11.25 -5.50
CA LYS A 123 -3.55 12.26 -4.56
C LYS A 123 -3.39 11.85 -3.10
N THR A 124 -3.53 10.56 -2.79
CA THR A 124 -3.27 10.06 -1.44
C THR A 124 -1.83 10.34 -1.03
N ALA A 125 -0.88 10.05 -1.90
CA ALA A 125 0.53 10.32 -1.63
C ALA A 125 0.80 11.83 -1.46
N GLU A 126 0.22 12.66 -2.31
CA GLU A 126 0.31 14.12 -2.20
C GLU A 126 -0.25 14.62 -0.86
N ASN A 127 -1.42 14.14 -0.47
CA ASN A 127 -2.08 14.54 0.78
C ASN A 127 -1.30 14.08 2.02
N PHE A 128 -0.69 12.91 1.96
CA PHE A 128 0.16 12.41 3.04
C PHE A 128 1.53 13.09 3.07
N GLY A 129 2.05 13.48 1.91
CA GLY A 129 3.37 14.10 1.78
C GLY A 129 4.50 13.11 1.54
N CYS A 130 4.24 12.02 0.83
CA CYS A 130 5.26 11.04 0.49
C CYS A 130 5.52 10.99 -1.02
N GLU A 131 6.55 10.26 -1.42
CA GLU A 131 6.85 10.01 -2.83
C GLU A 131 5.80 9.10 -3.45
N TYR A 132 5.60 9.24 -4.75
CA TYR A 132 4.66 8.43 -5.51
C TYR A 132 5.26 8.00 -6.84
N MET A 133 4.95 6.77 -7.24
CA MET A 133 5.26 6.27 -8.58
C MET A 133 4.11 5.41 -9.07
N ASP A 134 3.71 5.59 -10.34
CA ASP A 134 2.80 4.65 -10.97
C ASP A 134 3.41 3.25 -10.97
N VAL A 135 2.58 2.22 -10.75
CA VAL A 135 3.06 0.84 -10.59
C VAL A 135 3.84 0.36 -11.81
N ASP A 136 3.44 0.74 -13.02
CA ASP A 136 4.15 0.32 -14.25
C ASP A 136 5.53 0.96 -14.34
N ASP A 137 5.65 2.23 -13.97
CA ASP A 137 6.94 2.93 -13.90
C ASP A 137 7.84 2.33 -12.85
N PHE A 138 7.27 1.98 -11.70
CA PHE A 138 7.99 1.32 -10.61
C PHE A 138 8.55 -0.04 -11.03
N VAL A 139 7.72 -0.87 -11.67
CA VAL A 139 8.13 -2.18 -12.18
C VAL A 139 9.25 -2.03 -13.22
N TYR A 140 9.10 -1.10 -14.15
CA TYR A 140 10.13 -0.84 -15.16
C TYR A 140 11.45 -0.46 -14.51
N LYS A 141 11.42 0.47 -13.56
CA LYS A 141 12.63 0.96 -12.88
C LYS A 141 13.35 -0.12 -12.11
N TYR A 142 12.65 -0.91 -11.31
CA TYR A 142 13.28 -1.83 -10.37
C TYR A 142 13.57 -3.21 -10.96
N ASN A 143 12.78 -3.68 -11.91
CA ASN A 143 13.07 -4.96 -12.58
C ASN A 143 14.16 -4.83 -13.63
N ASN A 144 14.26 -3.70 -14.31
CA ASN A 144 15.28 -3.50 -15.35
C ASN A 144 16.67 -3.19 -14.81
N ARG A 145 16.79 -2.75 -13.55
CA ARG A 145 18.10 -2.50 -12.90
C ARG A 145 18.99 -3.73 -12.82
N GLN A 146 18.40 -4.93 -12.77
CA GLN A 146 19.15 -6.18 -12.65
C GLN A 146 19.66 -6.73 -13.97
N ARG A 147 19.30 -6.12 -15.08
CA ARG A 147 19.72 -6.55 -16.42
C ARG A 147 21.06 -5.93 -16.88
N LYS A 148 21.68 -5.17 -16.02
CA LYS A 148 22.97 -4.53 -16.31
C LYS A 148 24.12 -5.42 -15.92
#